data_98bfac307286ee032ff77f6454c10445
#
_entry.id   98bfac307286ee032ff77f6454c10445
#
_cell.length_a   1.000
_cell.length_b   1.000
_cell.length_c   1.000
_cell.angle_alpha   90.00
_cell.angle_beta   90.00
_cell.angle_gamma   90.00
#
_symmetry.space_group_name_H-M   'P 1'
#
loop_
_entity.id
_entity.type
_entity.pdbx_description
1 polymer ?
#
loop_
_entity_poly.entity_id
_entity_poly.type
_entity_poly.pdbx_seq_one_letter_code
_entity_poly.pdbx_strand_id
1 'polypeptide(L)'
;MMANGVVLNVTRAARRIAAESFVLLKNDSPDGNPNGNPLLPFNPKGNIAVIGPLANSRANMPGTWSVAAVLDRCPSLVEGLKEMTAGKANIMYAKGSNLISDAAYEERATVFGRSLNRDNRTDQQLLDEALNVARRSDIIIAALGESSEMSGESSSRTNLNLP
;
A
#
# COMPACT_ATOMS: atom_id res chain seq x y z
N MET A 1 -21.37 27.74 -6.17
CA MET A 1 -21.36 26.74 -7.27
C MET A 1 -19.98 26.58 -7.96
N MET A 2 -19.08 27.57 -7.97
CA MET A 2 -17.74 27.48 -8.62
C MET A 2 -16.70 26.64 -7.83
N ALA A 3 -16.83 26.50 -6.52
CA ALA A 3 -15.85 25.76 -5.69
C ALA A 3 -15.76 24.26 -6.03
N ASN A 4 -16.88 23.61 -6.37
CA ASN A 4 -16.89 22.18 -6.66
C ASN A 4 -16.17 21.83 -7.98
N GLY A 5 -16.25 22.70 -8.98
CA GLY A 5 -15.58 22.48 -10.27
C GLY A 5 -14.05 22.58 -10.17
N VAL A 6 -13.54 23.51 -9.37
CA VAL A 6 -12.11 23.68 -9.12
C VAL A 6 -11.54 22.48 -8.34
N VAL A 7 -12.22 22.04 -7.28
CA VAL A 7 -11.80 20.89 -6.47
C VAL A 7 -11.76 19.61 -7.32
N LEU A 8 -12.77 19.36 -8.16
CA LEU A 8 -12.79 18.21 -9.06
C LEU A 8 -11.62 18.22 -10.07
N ASN A 9 -11.26 19.39 -10.58
CA ASN A 9 -10.15 19.55 -11.51
C ASN A 9 -8.79 19.28 -10.83
N VAL A 10 -8.60 19.79 -9.60
CA VAL A 10 -7.38 19.57 -8.81
C VAL A 10 -7.22 18.10 -8.45
N THR A 11 -8.29 17.44 -7.99
CA THR A 11 -8.26 16.00 -7.67
C THR A 11 -7.94 15.14 -8.90
N ARG A 12 -8.51 15.48 -10.06
CA ARG A 12 -8.23 14.77 -11.31
C ARG A 12 -6.78 14.97 -11.76
N ALA A 13 -6.26 16.19 -11.65
CA ALA A 13 -4.86 16.50 -11.96
C ALA A 13 -3.90 15.76 -11.03
N ALA A 14 -4.16 15.77 -9.72
CA ALA A 14 -3.36 15.05 -8.73
C ALA A 14 -3.32 13.54 -9.00
N ARG A 15 -4.46 12.93 -9.32
CA ARG A 15 -4.55 11.50 -9.68
C ARG A 15 -3.74 11.19 -10.94
N ARG A 16 -3.80 12.05 -11.96
CA ARG A 16 -3.02 11.88 -13.19
C ARG A 16 -1.52 11.96 -12.90
N ILE A 17 -1.07 12.97 -12.18
CA ILE A 17 0.34 13.17 -11.82
C ILE A 17 0.85 11.98 -11.00
N ALA A 18 0.07 11.50 -10.04
CA ALA A 18 0.41 10.30 -9.27
C ALA A 18 0.59 9.07 -10.16
N ALA A 19 -0.32 8.84 -11.11
CA ALA A 19 -0.21 7.73 -12.05
C ALA A 19 1.03 7.85 -12.97
N GLU A 20 1.34 9.06 -13.42
CA GLU A 20 2.53 9.35 -14.24
C GLU A 20 3.85 9.22 -13.47
N SER A 21 3.80 9.25 -12.12
CA SER A 21 4.99 9.08 -11.26
C SER A 21 5.34 7.62 -10.96
N PHE A 22 4.49 6.67 -11.31
CA PHE A 22 4.77 5.25 -11.10
C PHE A 22 5.86 4.76 -12.06
N VAL A 23 6.79 3.98 -11.52
CA VAL A 23 7.84 3.33 -12.31
C VAL A 23 7.53 1.83 -12.40
N LEU A 24 7.18 1.37 -13.60
CA LEU A 24 6.94 -0.04 -13.87
C LEU A 24 8.27 -0.73 -14.13
N LEU A 25 8.81 -1.42 -13.13
CA LEU A 25 10.12 -2.07 -13.22
C LEU A 25 10.06 -3.39 -14.01
N LYS A 26 8.94 -4.11 -13.91
CA LYS A 26 8.76 -5.40 -14.56
C LYS A 26 7.27 -5.68 -14.80
N ASN A 27 6.93 -6.21 -15.98
CA ASN A 27 5.58 -6.64 -16.32
C ASN A 27 5.62 -7.78 -17.34
N ASP A 28 6.23 -8.89 -16.93
CA ASP A 28 6.31 -10.10 -17.73
C ASP A 28 5.05 -10.96 -17.57
N SER A 29 4.92 -11.97 -18.38
CA SER A 29 3.88 -12.98 -18.21
C SER A 29 4.08 -13.74 -16.90
N PRO A 30 3.01 -13.97 -16.09
CA PRO A 30 3.10 -14.65 -14.80
C PRO A 30 3.61 -16.10 -14.89
N ASP A 31 3.40 -16.78 -16.02
CA ASP A 31 3.85 -18.15 -16.28
C ASP A 31 5.29 -18.23 -16.80
N GLY A 32 5.96 -17.08 -16.90
CA GLY A 32 7.33 -17.00 -17.43
C GLY A 32 7.44 -17.19 -18.93
N ASN A 33 6.34 -17.29 -19.65
CA ASN A 33 6.33 -17.42 -21.10
C ASN A 33 6.68 -16.06 -21.76
N PRO A 34 7.80 -15.94 -22.49
CA PRO A 34 8.19 -14.68 -23.12
C PRO A 34 7.19 -14.17 -24.18
N ASN A 35 6.34 -15.06 -24.69
CA ASN A 35 5.27 -14.72 -25.62
C ASN A 35 3.89 -14.64 -24.96
N GLY A 36 3.83 -14.76 -23.63
CA GLY A 36 2.61 -14.66 -22.85
C GLY A 36 2.16 -13.20 -22.63
N ASN A 37 0.93 -13.05 -22.16
CA ASN A 37 0.41 -11.72 -21.84
C ASN A 37 0.95 -11.22 -20.50
N PRO A 38 1.36 -9.94 -20.41
CA PRO A 38 1.74 -9.35 -19.15
C PRO A 38 0.56 -9.29 -18.17
N LEU A 39 0.86 -9.28 -16.86
CA LEU A 39 -0.17 -9.21 -15.84
C LEU A 39 -0.89 -7.85 -15.83
N LEU A 40 -0.14 -6.77 -16.01
CA LEU A 40 -0.69 -5.41 -15.99
C LEU A 40 -0.95 -4.87 -17.41
N PRO A 41 -2.08 -4.17 -17.63
CA PRO A 41 -3.15 -3.92 -16.67
C PRO A 41 -3.99 -5.17 -16.41
N PHE A 42 -4.22 -5.52 -15.15
CA PHE A 42 -5.07 -6.67 -14.82
C PHE A 42 -6.57 -6.33 -14.88
N ASN A 43 -7.38 -7.33 -15.15
CA ASN A 43 -8.83 -7.21 -15.07
C ASN A 43 -9.27 -7.38 -13.61
N PRO A 44 -9.89 -6.38 -12.96
CA PRO A 44 -10.26 -6.44 -11.54
C PRO A 44 -11.52 -7.30 -11.34
N LYS A 45 -11.35 -8.61 -11.42
CA LYS A 45 -12.39 -9.63 -11.17
C LYS A 45 -11.86 -10.69 -10.22
N GLY A 46 -12.77 -11.50 -9.65
CA GLY A 46 -12.42 -12.61 -8.77
C GLY A 46 -11.93 -12.14 -7.41
N ASN A 47 -11.03 -12.90 -6.82
CA ASN A 47 -10.45 -12.66 -5.51
C ASN A 47 -9.09 -11.96 -5.65
N ILE A 48 -8.93 -10.82 -5.02
CA ILE A 48 -7.69 -10.06 -5.01
C ILE A 48 -7.20 -9.97 -3.57
N ALA A 49 -6.03 -10.55 -3.29
CA ALA A 49 -5.33 -10.36 -2.03
C ALA A 49 -4.56 -9.04 -2.06
N VAL A 50 -4.68 -8.27 -0.99
CA VAL A 50 -3.83 -7.10 -0.72
C VAL A 50 -3.06 -7.41 0.56
N ILE A 51 -1.76 -7.59 0.45
CA ILE A 51 -0.91 -8.04 1.55
C ILE A 51 0.16 -6.98 1.80
N GLY A 52 0.34 -6.60 3.05
CA GLY A 52 1.40 -5.69 3.47
C GLY A 52 1.02 -4.82 4.66
N PRO A 53 1.99 -4.46 5.51
CA PRO A 53 1.74 -3.73 6.76
C PRO A 53 1.15 -2.33 6.53
N LEU A 54 1.46 -1.70 5.41
CA LEU A 54 1.01 -0.34 5.06
C LEU A 54 -0.18 -0.31 4.08
N ALA A 55 -0.60 -1.45 3.55
CA ALA A 55 -1.65 -1.52 2.53
C ALA A 55 -2.99 -0.91 2.98
N ASN A 56 -3.28 -0.98 4.28
CA ASN A 56 -4.50 -0.40 4.88
C ASN A 56 -4.18 0.77 5.83
N SER A 57 -3.15 1.54 5.53
CA SER A 57 -2.75 2.70 6.33
C SER A 57 -3.03 4.01 5.61
N ARG A 58 -3.97 4.81 6.09
CA ARG A 58 -4.22 6.17 5.60
C ARG A 58 -3.10 7.12 5.98
N ALA A 59 -2.53 6.94 7.18
CA ALA A 59 -1.52 7.83 7.75
C ALA A 59 -0.23 7.88 6.91
N ASN A 60 0.11 6.78 6.23
CA ASN A 60 1.34 6.67 5.46
C ASN A 60 1.18 7.01 3.96
N MET A 61 -0.06 7.19 3.46
CA MET A 61 -0.31 7.50 2.04
C MET A 61 0.29 8.83 1.56
N PRO A 62 0.26 9.92 2.35
CA PRO A 62 0.80 11.20 1.89
C PRO A 62 2.33 11.26 1.80
N GLY A 63 3.05 10.30 2.39
CA GLY A 63 4.52 10.31 2.45
C GLY A 63 5.08 11.28 3.51
N THR A 64 6.42 11.35 3.59
CA THR A 64 7.17 12.04 4.64
C THR A 64 6.91 13.56 4.67
N TRP A 65 6.94 14.20 3.51
CA TRP A 65 6.96 15.66 3.38
C TRP A 65 5.58 16.33 3.34
N SER A 66 4.54 15.62 3.73
CA SER A 66 3.16 16.12 3.72
C SER A 66 2.71 16.67 5.08
N VAL A 67 3.32 17.75 5.53
CA VAL A 67 3.13 18.35 6.86
C VAL A 67 1.67 18.75 7.13
N ALA A 68 0.95 19.19 6.12
CA ALA A 68 -0.43 19.68 6.26
C ALA A 68 -1.48 18.70 5.67
N ALA A 69 -1.14 17.42 5.51
CA ALA A 69 -2.07 16.45 4.96
C ALA A 69 -3.24 16.17 5.91
N VAL A 70 -4.44 16.18 5.36
CA VAL A 70 -5.65 15.73 6.06
C VAL A 70 -5.80 14.24 5.83
N LEU A 71 -5.33 13.42 6.78
CA LEU A 71 -5.21 11.97 6.64
C LEU A 71 -6.55 11.28 6.31
N ASP A 72 -7.65 11.79 6.84
CA ASP A 72 -8.99 11.26 6.54
C ASP A 72 -9.39 11.37 5.06
N ARG A 73 -8.74 12.25 4.31
CA ARG A 73 -8.93 12.42 2.87
C ARG A 73 -8.00 11.57 2.02
N CYS A 74 -7.13 10.80 2.65
CA CYS A 74 -6.16 9.94 1.98
C CYS A 74 -6.62 8.48 2.10
N PRO A 75 -7.38 7.94 1.15
CA PRO A 75 -7.80 6.54 1.23
C PRO A 75 -6.58 5.62 1.19
N SER A 76 -6.63 4.53 1.94
CA SER A 76 -5.62 3.47 1.87
C SER A 76 -5.67 2.76 0.51
N LEU A 77 -4.64 1.97 0.18
CA LEU A 77 -4.64 1.14 -1.02
C LEU A 77 -5.84 0.18 -1.04
N VAL A 78 -6.15 -0.44 0.10
CA VAL A 78 -7.30 -1.35 0.25
C VAL A 78 -8.61 -0.63 -0.04
N GLU A 79 -8.80 0.57 0.51
CA GLU A 79 -10.01 1.38 0.29
C GLU A 79 -10.13 1.82 -1.16
N GLY A 80 -9.04 2.31 -1.75
CA GLY A 80 -9.01 2.71 -3.15
C GLY A 80 -9.31 1.56 -4.11
N LEU A 81 -8.80 0.35 -3.84
CA LEU A 81 -9.11 -0.84 -4.63
C LEU A 81 -10.58 -1.25 -4.50
N LYS A 82 -11.15 -1.22 -3.29
CA LYS A 82 -12.58 -1.50 -3.08
C LYS A 82 -13.47 -0.51 -3.84
N GLU A 83 -13.14 0.77 -3.79
CA GLU A 83 -13.86 1.81 -4.53
C GLU A 83 -13.72 1.60 -6.04
N MET A 84 -12.51 1.39 -6.53
CA MET A 84 -12.23 1.23 -7.97
C MET A 84 -12.91 -0.01 -8.56
N THR A 85 -12.95 -1.11 -7.83
CA THR A 85 -13.58 -2.35 -8.32
C THR A 85 -15.09 -2.31 -8.24
N ALA A 86 -15.67 -1.43 -7.42
CA ALA A 86 -17.13 -1.26 -7.26
C ALA A 86 -17.88 -2.60 -7.07
N GLY A 87 -17.30 -3.53 -6.31
CA GLY A 87 -17.87 -4.85 -6.05
C GLY A 87 -17.68 -5.89 -7.15
N LYS A 88 -16.97 -5.58 -8.23
CA LYS A 88 -16.64 -6.54 -9.30
C LYS A 88 -15.56 -7.55 -8.87
N ALA A 89 -14.77 -7.21 -7.88
CA ALA A 89 -13.78 -8.08 -7.29
C ALA A 89 -13.97 -8.16 -5.76
N ASN A 90 -13.61 -9.30 -5.20
CA ASN A 90 -13.56 -9.50 -3.75
C ASN A 90 -12.15 -9.12 -3.24
N ILE A 91 -12.05 -8.00 -2.55
CA ILE A 91 -10.77 -7.50 -2.01
C ILE A 91 -10.58 -8.06 -0.61
N MET A 92 -9.60 -8.94 -0.45
CA MET A 92 -9.19 -9.53 0.82
C MET A 92 -7.89 -8.89 1.28
N TYR A 93 -7.81 -8.55 2.55
CA TYR A 93 -6.62 -7.92 3.13
C TYR A 93 -6.01 -8.82 4.21
N ALA A 94 -4.69 -8.89 4.22
CA ALA A 94 -3.92 -9.43 5.33
C ALA A 94 -2.69 -8.53 5.56
N LYS A 95 -2.36 -8.29 6.82
CA LYS A 95 -1.20 -7.45 7.17
C LYS A 95 0.12 -8.12 6.78
N GLY A 96 0.24 -9.42 7.00
CA GLY A 96 1.40 -10.24 6.65
C GLY A 96 2.57 -10.13 7.62
N SER A 97 2.86 -8.94 8.10
CA SER A 97 3.89 -8.66 9.10
C SER A 97 3.60 -7.35 9.83
N ASN A 98 4.26 -7.11 10.95
CA ASN A 98 4.47 -5.74 11.40
C ASN A 98 5.55 -5.08 10.53
N LEU A 99 5.60 -3.77 10.50
CA LEU A 99 6.58 -3.05 9.67
C LEU A 99 8.01 -3.26 10.19
N ILE A 100 8.15 -3.28 11.52
CA ILE A 100 9.41 -3.51 12.21
C ILE A 100 9.21 -4.62 13.23
N SER A 101 10.11 -5.61 13.26
CA SER A 101 10.01 -6.74 14.19
C SER A 101 10.21 -6.31 15.65
N ASP A 102 11.15 -5.40 15.90
CA ASP A 102 11.41 -4.84 17.24
C ASP A 102 10.39 -3.75 17.58
N ALA A 103 9.50 -4.04 18.54
CA ALA A 103 8.45 -3.12 18.98
C ALA A 103 9.02 -1.83 19.61
N ALA A 104 10.10 -1.92 20.34
CA ALA A 104 10.73 -0.75 20.97
C ALA A 104 11.42 0.15 19.93
N TYR A 105 11.94 -0.45 18.86
CA TYR A 105 12.46 0.33 17.73
C TYR A 105 11.33 0.97 16.93
N GLU A 106 10.25 0.24 16.69
CA GLU A 106 9.06 0.77 16.00
C GLU A 106 8.49 2.00 16.70
N GLU A 107 8.41 1.96 18.03
CA GLU A 107 7.94 3.11 18.83
C GLU A 107 8.82 4.35 18.65
N ARG A 108 10.14 4.15 18.60
CA ARG A 108 11.11 5.24 18.36
C ARG A 108 11.17 5.73 16.91
N ALA A 109 10.78 4.90 15.95
CA ALA A 109 10.81 5.23 14.54
C ALA A 109 9.63 6.12 14.09
N THR A 110 8.67 6.40 14.99
CA THR A 110 7.51 7.25 14.72
C THR A 110 7.69 8.65 15.30
N VAL A 111 8.66 9.40 14.77
CA VAL A 111 9.08 10.70 15.30
C VAL A 111 7.96 11.74 15.31
N PHE A 112 7.09 11.71 14.31
CA PHE A 112 5.93 12.63 14.20
C PHE A 112 4.62 12.02 14.71
N GLY A 113 4.69 10.88 15.39
CA GLY A 113 3.55 10.23 16.02
C GLY A 113 2.57 9.55 15.06
N ARG A 114 2.97 9.27 13.82
CA ARG A 114 2.12 8.53 12.87
C ARG A 114 2.04 7.06 13.28
N SER A 115 0.84 6.59 13.57
CA SER A 115 0.63 5.21 13.97
C SER A 115 0.98 4.23 12.85
N LEU A 116 1.77 3.22 13.17
CA LEU A 116 2.02 2.05 12.32
C LEU A 116 1.02 0.92 12.57
N ASN A 117 0.09 1.13 13.50
CA ASN A 117 -0.96 0.16 13.85
C ASN A 117 -0.39 -1.24 14.11
N ARG A 118 0.58 -1.32 15.03
CA ARG A 118 1.21 -2.59 15.38
C ARG A 118 0.16 -3.63 15.78
N ASP A 119 0.31 -4.82 15.25
CA ASP A 119 -0.49 -6.00 15.59
C ASP A 119 0.25 -6.80 16.68
N ASN A 120 -0.48 -7.24 17.70
CA ASN A 120 0.08 -7.99 18.82
C ASN A 120 0.22 -9.49 18.56
N ARG A 121 -0.25 -9.97 17.41
CA ARG A 121 -0.05 -11.35 16.98
C ARG A 121 1.44 -11.60 16.67
N THR A 122 1.84 -12.86 16.72
CA THR A 122 3.20 -13.26 16.34
C THR A 122 3.41 -13.09 14.84
N ASP A 123 4.66 -12.93 14.42
CA ASP A 123 5.01 -12.84 12.99
C ASP A 123 4.52 -14.07 12.22
N GLN A 124 4.57 -15.27 12.83
CA GLN A 124 4.05 -16.49 12.22
C GLN A 124 2.55 -16.44 12.00
N GLN A 125 1.78 -15.92 12.96
CA GLN A 125 0.32 -15.79 12.82
C GLN A 125 -0.06 -14.81 11.69
N LEU A 126 0.68 -13.70 11.59
CA LEU A 126 0.47 -12.72 10.51
C LEU A 126 0.82 -13.30 9.14
N LEU A 127 1.91 -14.05 9.06
CA LEU A 127 2.33 -14.74 7.84
C LEU A 127 1.32 -15.82 7.42
N ASP A 128 0.86 -16.63 8.37
CA ASP A 128 -0.12 -17.69 8.10
C ASP A 128 -1.44 -17.13 7.56
N GLU A 129 -1.90 -16.01 8.12
CA GLU A 129 -3.07 -15.28 7.61
C GLU A 129 -2.83 -14.82 6.17
N ALA A 130 -1.69 -14.20 5.89
CA ALA A 130 -1.34 -13.71 4.55
C ALA A 130 -1.27 -14.85 3.54
N LEU A 131 -0.64 -15.96 3.89
CA LEU A 131 -0.58 -17.14 3.04
C LEU A 131 -1.97 -17.75 2.79
N ASN A 132 -2.83 -17.77 3.80
CA ASN A 132 -4.20 -18.26 3.66
C ASN A 132 -5.02 -17.37 2.71
N VAL A 133 -4.87 -16.05 2.82
CA VAL A 133 -5.53 -15.09 1.90
C VAL A 133 -4.96 -15.25 0.49
N ALA A 134 -3.64 -15.33 0.33
CA ALA A 134 -2.98 -15.48 -0.96
C ALA A 134 -3.44 -16.74 -1.71
N ARG A 135 -3.51 -17.90 -1.03
CA ARG A 135 -3.93 -19.18 -1.63
C ARG A 135 -5.36 -19.20 -2.17
N ARG A 136 -6.20 -18.28 -1.72
CA ARG A 136 -7.61 -18.16 -2.13
C ARG A 136 -7.84 -17.02 -3.14
N SER A 137 -6.75 -16.44 -3.65
CA SER A 137 -6.81 -15.27 -4.52
C SER A 137 -6.31 -15.58 -5.91
N ASP A 138 -6.90 -14.92 -6.89
CA ASP A 138 -6.49 -15.00 -8.29
C ASP A 138 -5.34 -14.03 -8.57
N ILE A 139 -5.27 -12.93 -7.82
CA ILE A 139 -4.24 -11.89 -7.92
C ILE A 139 -3.77 -11.53 -6.52
N ILE A 140 -2.45 -11.33 -6.38
CA ILE A 140 -1.83 -10.85 -5.15
C ILE A 140 -1.20 -9.49 -5.42
N ILE A 141 -1.55 -8.49 -4.61
CA ILE A 141 -0.92 -7.18 -4.56
C ILE A 141 -0.14 -7.11 -3.25
N ALA A 142 1.18 -7.17 -3.34
CA ALA A 142 2.06 -7.02 -2.19
C ALA A 142 2.47 -5.54 -2.05
N ALA A 143 1.94 -4.87 -1.01
CA ALA A 143 2.26 -3.48 -0.70
C ALA A 143 3.38 -3.45 0.36
N LEU A 144 4.61 -3.50 -0.12
CA LEU A 144 5.82 -3.55 0.68
C LEU A 144 6.53 -2.21 0.67
N GLY A 145 7.31 -1.95 1.71
CA GLY A 145 8.13 -0.75 1.78
C GLY A 145 8.12 -0.10 3.17
N GLU A 146 8.70 1.07 3.19
CA GLU A 146 8.90 1.88 4.39
C GLU A 146 7.68 2.73 4.72
N SER A 147 7.50 3.03 6.01
CA SER A 147 6.55 4.07 6.42
C SER A 147 7.06 5.46 6.06
N SER A 148 6.16 6.43 6.07
CA SER A 148 6.51 7.82 5.78
C SER A 148 7.56 8.40 6.72
N GLU A 149 7.71 7.88 7.95
CA GLU A 149 8.68 8.37 8.93
C GLU A 149 10.03 7.64 8.92
N MET A 150 10.17 6.60 8.10
CA MET A 150 11.45 5.89 7.92
C MET A 150 12.35 6.54 6.87
N SER A 151 11.88 7.60 6.24
CA SER A 151 12.59 8.37 5.22
C SER A 151 12.54 9.86 5.58
N GLY A 152 13.52 10.63 5.13
CA GLY A 152 13.64 12.05 5.42
C GLY A 152 14.88 12.38 6.26
N GLU A 153 15.06 13.65 6.60
CA GLU A 153 16.28 14.16 7.23
C GLU A 153 16.53 13.68 8.67
N SER A 154 15.48 13.23 9.36
CA SER A 154 15.60 12.67 10.72
C SER A 154 15.73 11.15 10.76
N SER A 155 15.87 10.51 9.61
CA SER A 155 15.94 9.06 9.46
C SER A 155 17.24 8.62 8.80
N SER A 156 17.81 7.52 9.26
CA SER A 156 18.98 6.91 8.60
C SER A 156 18.90 5.38 8.67
N ARG A 157 19.47 4.73 7.67
CA ARG A 157 19.54 3.26 7.60
C ARG A 157 20.93 2.82 7.15
N THR A 158 21.37 1.69 7.65
CA THR A 158 22.67 1.10 7.32
C THR A 158 22.61 0.05 6.23
N ASN A 159 21.41 -0.32 5.78
CA ASN A 159 21.19 -1.29 4.70
C ASN A 159 20.03 -0.86 3.79
N LEU A 160 19.95 -1.49 2.62
CA LEU A 160 18.93 -1.22 1.60
C LEU A 160 17.80 -2.27 1.59
N ASN A 161 17.76 -3.18 2.56
CA ASN A 161 16.70 -4.17 2.65
C ASN A 161 15.37 -3.52 3.01
N LEU A 162 14.28 -4.18 2.66
CA LEU A 162 12.97 -3.83 3.19
C LEU A 162 12.95 -3.98 4.71
N PRO A 163 12.21 -3.14 5.43
CA PRO A 163 12.09 -3.24 6.89
C PRO A 163 11.45 -4.54 7.34
#